data_c5bc3bf6287db720775d6a469d01e554
#
_entry.id   c5bc3bf6287db720775d6a469d01e554
#
_cell.length_a   1.000
_cell.length_b   1.000
_cell.length_c   1.000
_cell.angle_alpha   90.00
_cell.angle_beta   90.00
_cell.angle_gamma   90.00
#
_symmetry.space_group_name_H-M   'P 1'
#
loop_
_entity.id
_entity.type
_entity.pdbx_description
1 polymer ?
#
loop_
_entity_poly.entity_id
_entity_poly.type
_entity_poly.pdbx_seq_one_letter_code
_entity_poly.pdbx_strand_id
1 'polypeptide(L)'
;METWKDVPGYEGYYKVSDIGRVMSLDRFDGRSMLKSKLLKPNLHTNGYYKHILSQRSVRKSVYIHRIVAAAFLGISSFEVDHIDGNKANNSVSNLRYCTHRENQSFSNRKHLNRVSSQYVGVFWCNTKSR
;
A
#
# COMPACT_ATOMS: atom_id res chain seq x y z
N MET A 1 -0.02 -13.11 13.19
CA MET A 1 1.25 -12.44 13.54
C MET A 1 1.73 -11.55 12.41
N GLU A 2 2.18 -10.37 12.74
CA GLU A 2 2.59 -9.42 11.72
C GLU A 2 3.91 -9.82 11.07
N THR A 3 3.97 -9.81 9.76
CA THR A 3 5.15 -10.19 8.99
C THR A 3 5.76 -8.95 8.36
N TRP A 4 7.09 -8.85 8.42
CA TRP A 4 7.81 -7.70 7.89
C TRP A 4 8.70 -8.11 6.74
N LYS A 5 8.74 -7.31 5.69
CA LYS A 5 9.63 -7.51 4.55
C LYS A 5 10.30 -6.20 4.18
N ASP A 6 11.43 -6.28 3.49
CA ASP A 6 12.09 -5.06 3.03
C ASP A 6 11.21 -4.34 2.02
N VAL A 7 11.21 -3.01 2.08
CA VAL A 7 10.54 -2.21 1.06
C VAL A 7 11.37 -2.33 -0.22
N PRO A 8 10.79 -2.80 -1.33
CA PRO A 8 11.55 -2.95 -2.58
C PRO A 8 12.21 -1.63 -2.98
N GLY A 9 13.48 -1.69 -3.28
CA GLY A 9 14.27 -0.51 -3.62
C GLY A 9 14.85 0.21 -2.42
N TYR A 10 14.45 -0.19 -1.21
CA TYR A 10 14.92 0.45 0.02
C TYR A 10 15.41 -0.58 1.01
N GLU A 11 15.95 -1.68 0.51
CA GLU A 11 16.48 -2.76 1.34
C GLU A 11 17.56 -2.21 2.27
N GLY A 12 17.46 -2.55 3.53
CA GLY A 12 18.39 -2.04 4.53
C GLY A 12 18.01 -0.69 5.10
N TYR A 13 17.03 -0.01 4.52
CA TYR A 13 16.58 1.30 5.00
C TYR A 13 15.21 1.24 5.65
N TYR A 14 14.29 0.49 5.06
CA TYR A 14 12.91 0.43 5.55
C TYR A 14 12.33 -0.96 5.38
N LYS A 15 11.41 -1.32 6.28
CA LYS A 15 10.62 -2.53 6.16
C LYS A 15 9.14 -2.16 6.21
N VAL A 16 8.33 -2.99 5.58
CA VAL A 16 6.88 -2.80 5.56
C VAL A 16 6.23 -4.07 6.05
N SER A 17 5.15 -3.94 6.81
CA SER A 17 4.46 -5.11 7.34
C SER A 17 3.26 -5.46 6.48
N ASP A 18 2.75 -6.69 6.67
CA ASP A 18 1.60 -7.17 5.93
C ASP A 18 0.30 -6.50 6.37
N ILE A 19 0.33 -5.69 7.42
CA ILE A 19 -0.83 -4.88 7.79
C ILE A 19 -0.64 -3.41 7.45
N GLY A 20 0.42 -3.08 6.72
CA GLY A 20 0.58 -1.74 6.18
C GLY A 20 1.39 -0.78 7.04
N ARG A 21 2.10 -1.26 8.03
CA ARG A 21 2.97 -0.39 8.82
C ARG A 21 4.36 -0.34 8.19
N VAL A 22 5.03 0.80 8.32
CA VAL A 22 6.37 0.99 7.77
C VAL A 22 7.33 1.35 8.90
N MET A 23 8.48 0.72 8.89
CA MET A 23 9.49 0.93 9.92
C MET A 23 10.80 1.33 9.27
N SER A 24 11.44 2.38 9.79
CA SER A 24 12.79 2.71 9.37
C SER A 24 13.75 1.85 10.17
N LEU A 25 14.87 1.49 9.55
CA LEU A 25 15.87 0.64 10.20
C LEU A 25 17.02 1.48 10.71
N ASP A 26 17.76 0.94 11.68
CA ASP A 26 18.97 1.59 12.19
C ASP A 26 19.91 1.83 11.02
N ARG A 27 20.46 3.03 10.92
CA ARG A 27 21.46 3.31 9.90
C ARG A 27 22.23 4.58 10.26
N PHE A 28 23.42 4.69 9.71
CA PHE A 28 24.26 5.85 9.89
C PHE A 28 24.00 6.83 8.73
N ASP A 29 23.65 8.08 9.06
CA ASP A 29 23.29 9.05 8.02
C ASP A 29 24.46 9.97 7.64
N GLY A 30 25.67 9.64 8.08
CA GLY A 30 26.84 10.48 7.83
C GLY A 30 27.19 11.36 9.01
N ARG A 31 26.27 11.53 9.96
CA ARG A 31 26.51 12.30 11.16
C ARG A 31 26.28 11.49 12.41
N SER A 32 25.23 10.71 12.43
CA SER A 32 24.85 9.97 13.63
C SER A 32 24.13 8.69 13.24
N MET A 33 23.95 7.82 14.21
CA MET A 33 23.15 6.62 14.03
C MET A 33 21.70 6.96 14.22
N LEU A 34 20.90 6.68 13.20
CA LEU A 34 19.46 6.81 13.28
C LEU A 34 18.89 5.49 13.80
N LYS A 35 18.07 5.59 14.82
CA LYS A 35 17.47 4.40 15.41
C LYS A 35 16.22 3.98 14.66
N SER A 36 15.98 2.67 14.62
CA SER A 36 14.77 2.18 13.97
C SER A 36 13.53 2.67 14.70
N LYS A 37 12.48 2.94 13.95
CA LYS A 37 11.21 3.37 14.54
C LYS A 37 10.07 3.14 13.56
N LEU A 38 8.87 2.97 14.10
CA LEU A 38 7.67 2.94 13.28
C LEU A 38 7.39 4.35 12.79
N LEU A 39 7.07 4.48 11.51
CA LEU A 39 6.78 5.76 10.92
C LEU A 39 5.28 6.05 11.01
N LYS A 40 4.96 7.33 11.20
CA LYS A 40 3.57 7.76 11.24
C LYS A 40 3.13 8.07 9.82
N PRO A 41 2.09 7.43 9.31
CA PRO A 41 1.67 7.67 7.93
C PRO A 41 1.07 9.06 7.74
N ASN A 42 1.22 9.59 6.53
CA ASN A 42 0.68 10.88 6.16
C ASN A 42 -0.53 10.66 5.25
N LEU A 43 -1.62 11.32 5.56
CA LEU A 43 -2.82 11.24 4.73
C LEU A 43 -2.70 12.24 3.60
N HIS A 44 -2.79 11.75 2.37
CA HIS A 44 -2.76 12.61 1.20
C HIS A 44 -4.17 13.14 0.92
N THR A 45 -4.27 14.23 0.20
CA THR A 45 -5.56 14.84 -0.10
C THR A 45 -6.49 13.92 -0.88
N ASN A 46 -5.94 12.93 -1.61
CA ASN A 46 -6.75 11.97 -2.34
C ASN A 46 -7.27 10.81 -1.48
N GLY A 47 -7.01 10.85 -0.17
CA GLY A 47 -7.50 9.82 0.73
C GLY A 47 -6.57 8.64 0.93
N TYR A 48 -5.48 8.57 0.18
CA TYR A 48 -4.50 7.49 0.34
C TYR A 48 -3.45 7.88 1.37
N TYR A 49 -2.91 6.89 2.05
CA TYR A 49 -1.83 7.13 3.00
C TYR A 49 -0.48 6.91 2.33
N LYS A 50 0.47 7.72 2.72
CA LYS A 50 1.81 7.68 2.14
C LYS A 50 2.87 7.92 3.19
N HIS A 51 4.12 7.61 2.82
CA HIS A 51 5.30 7.95 3.61
C HIS A 51 6.30 8.64 2.71
N ILE A 52 7.15 9.45 3.32
CA ILE A 52 8.29 10.02 2.62
C ILE A 52 9.49 9.20 3.03
N LEU A 53 10.08 8.48 2.09
CA LEU A 53 11.23 7.64 2.32
C LEU A 53 12.49 8.33 1.82
N SER A 54 13.58 8.14 2.55
CA SER A 54 14.84 8.81 2.25
C SER A 54 15.92 7.76 2.04
N GLN A 55 16.70 7.90 0.96
CA GLN A 55 17.80 7.02 0.68
C GLN A 55 18.86 7.83 -0.03
N ARG A 56 20.05 7.82 0.53
CA ARG A 56 21.19 8.55 -0.06
C ARG A 56 20.87 10.00 -0.35
N SER A 57 20.25 10.66 0.63
CA SER A 57 19.85 12.07 0.55
C SER A 57 18.77 12.37 -0.47
N VAL A 58 18.17 11.35 -1.07
CA VAL A 58 17.03 11.53 -1.97
C VAL A 58 15.77 11.17 -1.22
N ARG A 59 14.80 12.08 -1.21
CA ARG A 59 13.52 11.86 -0.54
C ARG A 59 12.45 11.63 -1.59
N LYS A 60 11.59 10.65 -1.34
CA LYS A 60 10.56 10.30 -2.28
C LYS A 60 9.29 9.95 -1.53
N SER A 61 8.16 10.43 -2.03
CA SER A 61 6.87 10.11 -1.47
C SER A 61 6.38 8.80 -2.09
N VAL A 62 5.98 7.85 -1.25
CA VAL A 62 5.48 6.56 -1.73
C VAL A 62 4.17 6.25 -1.04
N TYR A 63 3.26 5.61 -1.77
CA TYR A 63 1.99 5.20 -1.20
C TYR A 63 2.15 3.88 -0.47
N ILE A 64 1.53 3.77 0.70
CA ILE A 64 1.66 2.57 1.53
C ILE A 64 1.10 1.35 0.81
N HIS A 65 -0.07 1.46 0.19
CA HIS A 65 -0.66 0.31 -0.49
C HIS A 65 0.23 -0.20 -1.62
N ARG A 66 0.97 0.71 -2.27
CA ARG A 66 1.86 0.29 -3.35
C ARG A 66 3.06 -0.49 -2.82
N ILE A 67 3.66 -0.05 -1.72
CA ILE A 67 4.83 -0.75 -1.19
C ILE A 67 4.44 -2.05 -0.51
N VAL A 68 3.26 -2.13 0.11
CA VAL A 68 2.77 -3.38 0.67
C VAL A 68 2.56 -4.38 -0.48
N ALA A 69 1.89 -3.97 -1.54
CA ALA A 69 1.66 -4.86 -2.66
C ALA A 69 2.97 -5.31 -3.30
N ALA A 70 3.92 -4.39 -3.48
CA ALA A 70 5.21 -4.74 -4.08
C ALA A 70 5.99 -5.72 -3.22
N ALA A 71 5.94 -5.57 -1.90
CA ALA A 71 6.71 -6.41 -1.00
C ALA A 71 6.10 -7.81 -0.84
N PHE A 72 4.77 -7.89 -0.84
CA PHE A 72 4.10 -9.16 -0.50
C PHE A 72 3.43 -9.84 -1.70
N LEU A 73 3.02 -9.09 -2.72
CA LEU A 73 2.37 -9.67 -3.90
C LEU A 73 3.29 -9.71 -5.11
N GLY A 74 4.48 -9.10 -5.01
CA GLY A 74 5.42 -9.03 -6.11
C GLY A 74 5.32 -7.71 -6.85
N ILE A 75 6.41 -7.29 -7.47
CA ILE A 75 6.47 -6.01 -8.17
C ILE A 75 5.67 -6.10 -9.46
N SER A 76 4.83 -5.10 -9.71
CA SER A 76 4.01 -5.06 -10.90
C SER A 76 3.74 -3.62 -11.29
N SER A 77 3.49 -3.37 -12.56
CA SER A 77 3.10 -2.06 -13.05
C SER A 77 1.58 -1.86 -12.94
N PHE A 78 0.83 -2.89 -12.57
CA PHE A 78 -0.62 -2.77 -12.43
C PHE A 78 -0.97 -1.85 -11.26
N GLU A 79 -2.19 -1.37 -11.27
CA GLU A 79 -2.69 -0.54 -10.16
C GLU A 79 -3.05 -1.44 -9.00
N VAL A 80 -3.04 -0.86 -7.80
CA VAL A 80 -3.39 -1.58 -6.58
C VAL A 80 -4.76 -1.10 -6.13
N ASP A 81 -5.67 -2.04 -5.89
CA ASP A 81 -7.02 -1.74 -5.45
C ASP A 81 -7.22 -2.18 -4.00
N HIS A 82 -7.96 -1.38 -3.24
CA HIS A 82 -8.37 -1.75 -1.88
C HIS A 82 -9.70 -2.50 -2.02
N ILE A 83 -9.67 -3.79 -1.73
CA ILE A 83 -10.82 -4.67 -2.00
C ILE A 83 -12.09 -4.17 -1.32
N ASP A 84 -11.98 -3.71 -0.06
CA ASP A 84 -13.14 -3.21 0.67
C ASP A 84 -13.42 -1.73 0.40
N GLY A 85 -12.64 -1.08 -0.44
CA GLY A 85 -12.81 0.34 -0.72
C GLY A 85 -12.26 1.27 0.34
N ASN A 86 -11.72 0.75 1.42
CA ASN A 86 -11.19 1.57 2.51
C ASN A 86 -9.70 1.84 2.28
N LYS A 87 -9.37 3.06 1.89
CA LYS A 87 -7.99 3.44 1.57
C LYS A 87 -7.07 3.43 2.79
N ALA A 88 -7.62 3.36 3.97
CA ALA A 88 -6.82 3.26 5.20
C ALA A 88 -6.47 1.82 5.54
N ASN A 89 -7.13 0.84 4.92
CA ASN A 89 -6.88 -0.56 5.21
C ASN A 89 -5.85 -1.10 4.22
N ASN A 90 -4.58 -0.95 4.56
CA ASN A 90 -3.47 -1.33 3.70
C ASN A 90 -2.90 -2.70 4.02
N SER A 91 -3.68 -3.57 4.65
CA SER A 91 -3.29 -4.95 4.87
C SER A 91 -3.21 -5.68 3.54
N VAL A 92 -2.23 -6.55 3.38
CA VAL A 92 -2.03 -7.24 2.11
C VAL A 92 -3.27 -8.05 1.72
N SER A 93 -4.01 -8.58 2.70
CA SER A 93 -5.22 -9.34 2.41
C SER A 93 -6.32 -8.48 1.80
N ASN A 94 -6.20 -7.15 1.90
CA ASN A 94 -7.18 -6.22 1.35
C ASN A 94 -6.70 -5.58 0.05
N LEU A 95 -5.55 -5.98 -0.48
CA LEU A 95 -4.97 -5.38 -1.67
C LEU A 95 -4.90 -6.38 -2.79
N ARG A 96 -5.04 -5.89 -4.00
CA ARG A 96 -4.86 -6.73 -5.18
C ARG A 96 -4.41 -5.85 -6.34
N TYR A 97 -3.70 -6.47 -7.28
CA TYR A 97 -3.34 -5.78 -8.50
C TYR A 97 -4.50 -5.86 -9.49
N CYS A 98 -4.68 -4.82 -10.26
CA CYS A 98 -5.70 -4.80 -11.30
C CYS A 98 -5.28 -3.82 -12.40
N THR A 99 -5.88 -3.93 -13.58
CA THR A 99 -5.62 -2.98 -14.63
C THR A 99 -6.35 -1.69 -14.28
N HIS A 100 -5.96 -0.59 -14.94
CA HIS A 100 -6.62 0.68 -14.73
C HIS A 100 -8.12 0.56 -15.01
N ARG A 101 -8.48 -0.15 -16.05
CA ARG A 101 -9.87 -0.34 -16.43
C ARG A 101 -10.64 -1.09 -15.35
N GLU A 102 -10.04 -2.15 -14.83
CA GLU A 102 -10.66 -2.94 -13.76
C GLU A 102 -10.81 -2.11 -12.50
N ASN A 103 -9.80 -1.30 -12.18
CA ASN A 103 -9.83 -0.49 -10.99
C ASN A 103 -10.95 0.54 -11.06
N GLN A 104 -11.17 1.16 -12.19
CA GLN A 104 -12.28 2.09 -12.36
C GLN A 104 -13.62 1.38 -12.21
N SER A 105 -13.74 0.19 -12.76
CA SER A 105 -14.94 -0.60 -12.64
C SER A 105 -15.24 -0.94 -11.18
N PHE A 106 -14.22 -1.35 -10.43
CA PHE A 106 -14.38 -1.66 -9.01
C PHE A 106 -14.76 -0.42 -8.21
N SER A 107 -14.16 0.73 -8.53
CA SER A 107 -14.48 1.96 -7.82
C SER A 107 -15.92 2.37 -8.06
N ASN A 108 -16.39 2.22 -9.28
CA ASN A 108 -17.77 2.54 -9.60
C ASN A 108 -18.74 1.61 -8.85
N ARG A 109 -18.42 0.33 -8.76
CA ARG A 109 -19.26 -0.58 -8.01
C ARG A 109 -19.30 -0.25 -6.54
N LYS A 110 -18.16 0.13 -5.95
CA LYS A 110 -18.11 0.51 -4.56
C LYS A 110 -18.98 1.73 -4.30
N HIS A 111 -18.94 2.68 -5.23
CA HIS A 111 -19.78 3.85 -5.09
C HIS A 111 -21.27 3.50 -5.15
N LEU A 112 -21.64 2.66 -6.09
CA LEU A 112 -23.02 2.22 -6.22
C LEU A 112 -23.47 1.45 -4.98
N ASN A 113 -22.60 0.61 -4.44
CA ASN A 113 -22.93 -0.15 -3.25
C ASN A 113 -23.20 0.76 -2.06
N ARG A 114 -22.48 1.85 -1.94
CA ARG A 114 -22.74 2.76 -0.85
C ARG A 114 -24.11 3.39 -0.99
N VAL A 115 -24.56 3.56 -2.21
CA VAL A 115 -25.84 4.16 -2.43
C VAL A 115 -26.94 3.15 -2.29
N SER A 116 -26.82 1.99 -2.93
CA SER A 116 -27.87 1.04 -2.98
C SER A 116 -27.71 -0.08 -2.01
N SER A 117 -26.73 -0.21 -1.40
CA SER A 117 -26.53 -1.13 -0.44
C SER A 117 -26.41 -2.48 -0.79
N GLN A 118 -26.89 -3.20 -1.55
CA GLN A 118 -26.66 -4.44 -1.67
C GLN A 118 -26.10 -4.96 -2.74
N TYR A 119 -25.62 -4.61 -3.44
CA TYR A 119 -25.19 -5.09 -4.47
C TYR A 119 -24.02 -5.73 -4.42
N VAL A 120 -23.71 -6.53 -4.45
CA VAL A 120 -22.65 -7.07 -4.28
C VAL A 120 -21.79 -7.31 -5.04
N GLY A 121 -21.69 -7.14 -5.55
CA GLY A 121 -20.86 -7.42 -6.32
C GLY A 121 -19.78 -7.93 -6.07
N VAL A 122 -19.61 -8.29 -5.92
CA VAL A 122 -18.63 -8.62 -5.63
C VAL A 122 -18.06 -9.46 -6.13
N PHE A 123 -18.09 -10.09 -6.36
CA PHE A 123 -17.50 -10.99 -6.64
C PHE A 123 -16.71 -10.93 -7.61
N TRP A 124 -16.49 -10.66 -8.15
CA TRP A 124 -15.74 -10.69 -9.03
C TRP A 124 -14.62 -10.34 -8.81
N CYS A 125 -14.51 -10.13 -8.16
CA CYS A 125 -13.43 -9.80 -7.94
C CYS A 125 -12.54 -10.73 -8.09
N ASN A 126 -12.55 -11.37 -8.27
CA ASN A 126 -11.78 -12.17 -8.34
C ASN A 126 -11.51 -12.52 -9.41
N THR A 127 -11.79 -12.58 -9.74
CA THR A 127 -11.56 -13.02 -10.65
C THR A 127 -10.95 -12.58 -11.43
N LYS A 128 -10.73 -12.61 -11.60
CA LYS A 128 -10.29 -12.41 -12.30
C LYS A 128 -10.33 -12.02 -13.15
N SER A 129 -10.26 -12.04 -13.23
CA SER A 129 -10.33 -11.66 -14.01
C SER A 129 -11.02 -11.28 -14.63
N ARG A 130 -11.36 -11.26 -14.81
CA ARG A 130 -12.12 -11.06 -15.37
C ARG A 130 -11.73 -10.79 -16.37
#